data_bccb0ee7ae3e62c0ddcedf9a253fc505
#
_entry.id   bccb0ee7ae3e62c0ddcedf9a253fc505
#
_cell.length_a   1.000
_cell.length_b   1.000
_cell.length_c   1.000
_cell.angle_alpha   90.00
_cell.angle_beta   90.00
_cell.angle_gamma   90.00
#
_symmetry.space_group_name_H-M   'P 1'
#
loop_
_entity.id
_entity.type
_entity.pdbx_description
1 polymer ?
#
loop_
_entity_poly.entity_id
_entity_poly.type
_entity_poly.pdbx_seq_one_letter_code
_entity_poly.pdbx_strand_id
1 'polypeptide(L)'
;MGHRSHMQSVELLGEVALPDASLAVEPAPEPRRGRIRWWSIAVVGAVALAVLVGTQVVLDTRQRAADARFAAVPGVVAPMGPTVRVTWRPPDALSGLVLAGVVADGAFVGLSVADDGSQAVVAVDQRTGDVRWSTQVFGADGSRALWLDRSVAGRCALAAAHELACLVSNDFRHFDRASSPPVVRATDTRVVLVDTRDGRMVADRDAPGATSMAVLPGLAVLGAPGRGVTGQDLLTGAERWRYTPPSAGEDLSQAAFTSAIQVFAAGDLVGVTNPGWSVALLDATGELVRKPVPAVAGYRYDQATGTLALLSTTESGQVRTTIVRTGRDVDLPGTYLDVSVDDGSVPDLVLTSDVVLRAWDVRTGRARWTSDETASGPALVLGGRVYVSTMTGTVALDGRTGAIVWRSTVSPGHAPGSLATDGRTILVADQPVAGSERSELVAYGLGDGRPVWQAPLPDGIRSSTAVGRVLLGLTADGAVVLG
;
A
#
# COMPACT_ATOMS: atom_id res chain seq x y z
N MET A 1 -30.13 28.26 -35.35
CA MET A 1 -29.19 28.58 -36.41
C MET A 1 -28.50 27.29 -36.83
N GLY A 2 -28.97 26.77 -38.01
CA GLY A 2 -28.53 25.45 -38.47
C GLY A 2 -27.28 25.56 -39.33
N HIS A 3 -26.30 24.71 -39.08
CA HIS A 3 -25.20 24.48 -40.00
C HIS A 3 -25.52 23.26 -40.87
N ARG A 4 -25.66 23.52 -42.18
CA ARG A 4 -25.80 22.52 -43.24
C ARG A 4 -24.41 21.94 -43.54
N SER A 5 -24.27 20.63 -43.47
CA SER A 5 -23.15 19.90 -44.04
C SER A 5 -23.24 19.83 -45.53
N HIS A 6 -22.21 20.29 -46.23
CA HIS A 6 -22.05 20.13 -47.68
C HIS A 6 -21.51 18.74 -48.00
N MET A 7 -22.28 17.92 -48.70
CA MET A 7 -21.78 16.75 -49.43
C MET A 7 -21.15 17.22 -50.75
N GLN A 8 -19.89 16.89 -50.98
CA GLN A 8 -19.26 17.04 -52.29
C GLN A 8 -19.64 15.84 -53.16
N SER A 9 -20.21 16.15 -54.30
CA SER A 9 -20.49 15.21 -55.39
C SER A 9 -19.20 14.84 -56.11
N VAL A 10 -18.98 13.54 -56.29
CA VAL A 10 -17.89 13.00 -57.11
C VAL A 10 -18.40 12.93 -58.56
N GLU A 11 -17.81 13.72 -59.46
CA GLU A 11 -18.02 13.64 -60.90
C GLU A 11 -17.30 12.42 -61.50
N LEU A 12 -18.06 11.54 -62.12
CA LEU A 12 -17.55 10.45 -62.92
C LEU A 12 -17.13 11.03 -64.30
N LEU A 13 -15.82 11.05 -64.53
CA LEU A 13 -15.24 11.43 -65.81
C LEU A 13 -15.51 10.36 -66.85
N GLY A 14 -15.94 10.84 -68.00
CA GLY A 14 -16.52 10.17 -69.12
C GLY A 14 -15.67 9.14 -69.87
N GLU A 15 -16.42 8.32 -70.47
CA GLU A 15 -16.08 7.25 -71.42
C GLU A 15 -15.30 7.81 -72.60
N VAL A 16 -14.02 7.39 -72.73
CA VAL A 16 -13.21 7.72 -73.93
C VAL A 16 -13.37 6.59 -74.94
N ALA A 17 -13.99 6.94 -76.06
CA ALA A 17 -14.12 6.07 -77.23
C ALA A 17 -12.74 5.72 -77.81
N LEU A 18 -12.43 4.44 -77.88
CA LEU A 18 -11.26 3.94 -78.63
C LEU A 18 -11.54 3.75 -80.10
N PRO A 19 -10.59 4.12 -80.99
CA PRO A 19 -10.74 3.87 -82.41
C PRO A 19 -10.42 2.41 -82.74
N ASP A 20 -11.25 1.84 -83.66
CA ASP A 20 -11.05 0.54 -84.27
C ASP A 20 -9.72 0.49 -85.02
N ALA A 21 -8.80 -0.35 -84.53
CA ALA A 21 -7.62 -0.77 -85.25
C ALA A 21 -7.57 -2.31 -85.28
N SER A 22 -8.06 -2.89 -86.36
CA SER A 22 -7.85 -4.31 -86.63
C SER A 22 -6.39 -4.56 -86.94
N LEU A 23 -5.66 -5.08 -85.93
CA LEU A 23 -4.30 -5.65 -86.06
C LEU A 23 -4.38 -7.16 -85.88
N ALA A 24 -3.77 -7.86 -86.85
CA ALA A 24 -3.65 -9.32 -86.89
C ALA A 24 -3.08 -9.88 -85.61
N VAL A 25 -3.82 -10.78 -85.03
CA VAL A 25 -3.36 -11.53 -83.82
C VAL A 25 -2.36 -12.58 -84.21
N GLU A 26 -1.10 -12.33 -83.93
CA GLU A 26 -0.06 -13.32 -83.89
C GLU A 26 -0.25 -14.22 -82.64
N PRO A 27 -0.22 -15.57 -82.75
CA PRO A 27 -0.50 -16.41 -81.60
C PRO A 27 0.57 -16.21 -80.53
N ALA A 28 0.15 -15.73 -79.35
CA ALA A 28 0.98 -15.55 -78.19
C ALA A 28 1.56 -16.93 -77.74
N PRO A 29 2.84 -16.98 -77.35
CA PRO A 29 3.45 -18.20 -76.83
C PRO A 29 2.73 -18.65 -75.54
N GLU A 30 2.32 -19.90 -75.49
CA GLU A 30 1.68 -20.49 -74.31
C GLU A 30 2.51 -20.23 -73.02
N PRO A 31 1.89 -19.68 -71.98
CA PRO A 31 2.59 -19.49 -70.72
C PRO A 31 3.01 -20.89 -70.17
N ARG A 32 4.31 -21.14 -70.15
CA ARG A 32 4.86 -22.27 -69.45
C ARG A 32 4.33 -22.21 -68.02
N ARG A 33 3.35 -23.06 -67.68
CA ARG A 33 2.90 -23.33 -66.31
C ARG A 33 4.08 -23.85 -65.54
N GLY A 34 4.84 -22.90 -64.95
CA GLY A 34 5.85 -23.22 -63.94
C GLY A 34 5.14 -23.97 -62.80
N ARG A 35 5.41 -25.24 -62.68
CA ARG A 35 5.01 -26.04 -61.48
C ARG A 35 5.58 -25.28 -60.29
N ILE A 36 4.82 -24.34 -59.71
CA ILE A 36 5.11 -23.78 -58.38
C ILE A 36 5.17 -25.01 -57.48
N ARG A 37 6.38 -25.31 -57.04
CA ARG A 37 6.59 -26.44 -56.15
C ARG A 37 5.86 -26.11 -54.88
N TRP A 38 4.74 -26.74 -54.65
CA TRP A 38 3.95 -26.68 -53.40
C TRP A 38 4.80 -26.80 -52.16
N TRP A 39 5.94 -27.47 -52.26
CA TRP A 39 6.96 -27.59 -51.22
C TRP A 39 7.61 -26.26 -50.82
N SER A 40 7.78 -25.32 -51.73
CA SER A 40 8.34 -24.00 -51.44
C SER A 40 7.37 -23.19 -50.60
N ILE A 41 6.09 -23.27 -50.86
CA ILE A 41 5.02 -22.59 -50.08
C ILE A 41 4.91 -23.23 -48.69
N ALA A 42 5.00 -24.57 -48.61
CA ALA A 42 4.95 -25.29 -47.34
C ALA A 42 6.17 -24.95 -46.46
N VAL A 43 7.38 -24.86 -47.05
CA VAL A 43 8.60 -24.46 -46.32
C VAL A 43 8.52 -23.02 -45.82
N VAL A 44 8.09 -22.06 -46.65
CA VAL A 44 7.91 -20.66 -46.24
C VAL A 44 6.85 -20.55 -45.14
N GLY A 45 5.74 -21.26 -45.24
CA GLY A 45 4.71 -21.32 -44.22
C GLY A 45 5.23 -21.93 -42.90
N ALA A 46 6.01 -22.98 -42.95
CA ALA A 46 6.61 -23.60 -41.76
C ALA A 46 7.64 -22.66 -41.08
N VAL A 47 8.46 -21.95 -41.85
CA VAL A 47 9.41 -20.97 -41.31
C VAL A 47 8.68 -19.79 -40.69
N ALA A 48 7.65 -19.26 -41.36
CA ALA A 48 6.83 -18.18 -40.81
C ALA A 48 6.15 -18.58 -39.49
N LEU A 49 5.60 -19.80 -39.45
CA LEU A 49 4.98 -20.34 -38.23
C LEU A 49 6.02 -20.52 -37.11
N ALA A 50 7.20 -21.06 -37.42
CA ALA A 50 8.28 -21.24 -36.44
C ALA A 50 8.77 -19.88 -35.89
N VAL A 51 8.86 -18.84 -36.72
CA VAL A 51 9.20 -17.46 -36.30
C VAL A 51 8.10 -16.89 -35.40
N LEU A 52 6.82 -17.08 -35.76
CA LEU A 52 5.68 -16.61 -34.95
C LEU A 52 5.65 -17.32 -33.60
N VAL A 53 5.79 -18.63 -33.56
CA VAL A 53 5.83 -19.40 -32.31
C VAL A 53 7.07 -19.02 -31.50
N GLY A 54 8.22 -18.89 -32.11
CA GLY A 54 9.46 -18.44 -31.45
C GLY A 54 9.34 -17.05 -30.83
N THR A 55 8.74 -16.09 -31.55
CA THR A 55 8.48 -14.76 -31.01
C THR A 55 7.47 -14.76 -29.87
N GLN A 56 6.41 -15.57 -29.96
CA GLN A 56 5.44 -15.70 -28.86
C GLN A 56 6.08 -16.30 -27.62
N VAL A 57 6.89 -17.37 -27.75
CA VAL A 57 7.59 -17.96 -26.60
C VAL A 57 8.55 -16.96 -25.94
N VAL A 58 9.28 -16.18 -26.74
CA VAL A 58 10.19 -15.13 -26.18
C VAL A 58 9.38 -14.02 -25.50
N LEU A 59 8.27 -13.58 -26.06
CA LEU A 59 7.41 -12.58 -25.44
C LEU A 59 6.80 -13.10 -24.14
N ASP A 60 6.26 -14.32 -24.16
CA ASP A 60 5.70 -14.99 -22.98
C ASP A 60 6.72 -15.18 -21.86
N THR A 61 7.97 -15.57 -22.20
CA THR A 61 9.01 -15.74 -21.19
C THR A 61 9.45 -14.41 -20.60
N ARG A 62 9.55 -13.35 -21.41
CA ARG A 62 9.84 -11.99 -20.94
C ARG A 62 8.70 -11.47 -20.05
N GLN A 63 7.46 -11.72 -20.45
CA GLN A 63 6.30 -11.29 -19.68
C GLN A 63 6.23 -12.02 -18.34
N ARG A 64 6.43 -13.35 -18.31
CA ARG A 64 6.50 -14.14 -17.06
C ARG A 64 7.64 -13.67 -16.15
N ALA A 65 8.81 -13.33 -16.73
CA ALA A 65 9.92 -12.80 -15.95
C ALA A 65 9.63 -11.40 -15.38
N ALA A 66 8.92 -10.53 -16.12
CA ALA A 66 8.47 -9.23 -15.64
C ALA A 66 7.41 -9.41 -14.54
N ASP A 67 6.42 -10.28 -14.74
CA ASP A 67 5.38 -10.60 -13.76
C ASP A 67 5.99 -11.14 -12.46
N ALA A 68 7.01 -12.01 -12.56
CA ALA A 68 7.71 -12.55 -11.40
C ALA A 68 8.49 -11.47 -10.63
N ARG A 69 9.09 -10.49 -11.33
CA ARG A 69 9.75 -9.36 -10.69
C ARG A 69 8.76 -8.47 -9.95
N PHE A 70 7.66 -8.10 -10.59
CA PHE A 70 6.62 -7.29 -9.96
C PHE A 70 5.95 -8.04 -8.81
N ALA A 71 5.73 -9.34 -8.95
CA ALA A 71 5.20 -10.16 -7.87
C ALA A 71 6.09 -10.19 -6.61
N ALA A 72 7.38 -9.89 -6.74
CA ALA A 72 8.31 -9.81 -5.62
C ALA A 72 8.31 -8.41 -4.94
N VAL A 73 7.73 -7.39 -5.59
CA VAL A 73 7.65 -6.04 -5.02
C VAL A 73 6.60 -6.01 -3.90
N PRO A 74 6.97 -5.53 -2.69
CA PRO A 74 6.01 -5.37 -1.61
C PRO A 74 4.83 -4.50 -2.02
N GLY A 75 3.61 -4.88 -1.60
CA GLY A 75 2.38 -4.14 -1.90
C GLY A 75 1.73 -4.47 -3.26
N VAL A 76 2.41 -5.23 -4.14
CA VAL A 76 1.80 -5.75 -5.38
C VAL A 76 0.89 -6.92 -5.05
N VAL A 77 -0.40 -6.80 -5.38
CA VAL A 77 -1.40 -7.84 -5.12
C VAL A 77 -1.31 -8.98 -6.14
N ALA A 78 -1.96 -10.09 -5.84
CA ALA A 78 -2.09 -11.18 -6.81
C ALA A 78 -2.85 -10.69 -8.06
N PRO A 79 -2.57 -11.26 -9.27
CA PRO A 79 -3.25 -10.89 -10.48
C PRO A 79 -4.77 -10.98 -10.35
N MET A 80 -5.46 -9.93 -10.77
CA MET A 80 -6.92 -9.82 -10.73
C MET A 80 -7.51 -9.80 -12.13
N GLY A 81 -8.78 -10.19 -12.24
CA GLY A 81 -9.54 -10.22 -13.49
C GLY A 81 -10.88 -9.50 -13.35
N PRO A 82 -11.70 -9.50 -14.42
CA PRO A 82 -12.97 -8.79 -14.47
C PRO A 82 -14.09 -9.43 -13.60
N THR A 83 -13.81 -10.55 -12.95
CA THR A 83 -14.76 -11.18 -12.03
C THR A 83 -14.27 -10.97 -10.61
N VAL A 84 -14.69 -9.86 -10.00
CA VAL A 84 -14.33 -9.52 -8.61
C VAL A 84 -15.34 -10.11 -7.65
N ARG A 85 -14.87 -10.89 -6.70
CA ARG A 85 -15.72 -11.55 -5.68
C ARG A 85 -15.05 -11.52 -4.31
N VAL A 86 -15.85 -11.67 -3.28
CA VAL A 86 -15.34 -11.92 -1.93
C VAL A 86 -14.85 -13.36 -1.87
N THR A 87 -13.54 -13.54 -1.68
CA THR A 87 -12.94 -14.88 -1.54
C THR A 87 -13.16 -15.42 -0.14
N TRP A 88 -13.02 -14.56 0.86
CA TRP A 88 -13.39 -14.89 2.23
C TRP A 88 -13.65 -13.60 3.06
N ARG A 89 -14.40 -13.78 4.15
CA ARG A 89 -14.72 -12.73 5.11
C ARG A 89 -14.12 -13.08 6.46
N PRO A 90 -13.23 -12.24 7.03
CA PRO A 90 -12.74 -12.45 8.38
C PRO A 90 -13.90 -12.47 9.38
N PRO A 91 -13.95 -13.45 10.31
CA PRO A 91 -14.75 -13.30 11.50
C PRO A 91 -14.36 -12.05 12.28
N ASP A 92 -15.27 -11.53 13.09
CA ASP A 92 -15.04 -10.30 13.86
C ASP A 92 -13.75 -10.33 14.68
N ALA A 93 -13.43 -11.47 15.29
CA ALA A 93 -12.18 -11.68 16.04
C ALA A 93 -10.90 -11.51 15.20
N LEU A 94 -10.98 -11.64 13.88
CA LEU A 94 -9.86 -11.54 12.94
C LEU A 94 -9.88 -10.26 12.09
N SER A 95 -10.96 -9.47 12.13
CA SER A 95 -11.09 -8.27 11.30
C SER A 95 -9.99 -7.25 11.57
N GLY A 96 -9.68 -7.00 12.84
CA GLY A 96 -8.60 -6.10 13.23
C GLY A 96 -7.21 -6.60 12.81
N LEU A 97 -6.99 -7.91 12.87
CA LEU A 97 -5.76 -8.55 12.40
C LEU A 97 -5.53 -8.30 10.90
N VAL A 98 -6.57 -8.49 10.08
CA VAL A 98 -6.46 -8.34 8.63
C VAL A 98 -6.20 -6.89 8.23
N LEU A 99 -6.82 -5.92 8.90
CA LEU A 99 -6.66 -4.50 8.62
C LEU A 99 -5.30 -3.93 9.06
N ALA A 100 -4.79 -4.37 10.20
CA ALA A 100 -3.56 -3.87 10.79
C ALA A 100 -2.42 -4.91 10.76
N GLY A 101 -2.69 -6.09 10.19
CA GLY A 101 -1.86 -7.27 10.30
C GLY A 101 -0.51 -7.16 9.63
N VAL A 102 0.47 -7.66 10.33
CA VAL A 102 1.77 -7.98 9.78
C VAL A 102 1.61 -9.18 8.84
N VAL A 103 2.29 -9.16 7.71
CA VAL A 103 2.30 -10.26 6.75
C VAL A 103 3.61 -11.02 6.87
N ALA A 104 3.53 -12.32 7.14
CA ALA A 104 4.68 -13.21 7.15
C ALA A 104 4.30 -14.56 6.50
N ASP A 105 5.20 -15.13 5.71
CA ASP A 105 5.05 -16.45 5.08
C ASP A 105 3.71 -16.65 4.33
N GLY A 106 3.18 -15.58 3.73
CA GLY A 106 1.89 -15.60 3.01
C GLY A 106 0.66 -15.70 3.92
N ALA A 107 0.80 -15.39 5.21
CA ALA A 107 -0.27 -15.31 6.19
C ALA A 107 -0.36 -13.90 6.78
N PHE A 108 -1.56 -13.50 7.20
CA PHE A 108 -1.74 -12.43 8.17
C PHE A 108 -1.38 -13.00 9.54
N VAL A 109 -0.48 -12.33 10.27
CA VAL A 109 -0.04 -12.76 11.61
C VAL A 109 -0.23 -11.64 12.62
N GLY A 110 -0.72 -11.96 13.80
CA GLY A 110 -0.93 -10.96 14.87
C GLY A 110 -1.91 -11.42 15.93
N LEU A 111 -2.41 -10.48 16.71
CA LEU A 111 -3.30 -10.74 17.83
C LEU A 111 -4.75 -10.85 17.37
N SER A 112 -5.40 -11.92 17.81
CA SER A 112 -6.85 -12.14 17.71
C SER A 112 -7.48 -12.05 19.09
N VAL A 113 -8.65 -11.45 19.18
CA VAL A 113 -9.43 -11.33 20.42
C VAL A 113 -10.81 -11.89 20.20
N ALA A 114 -11.14 -12.96 20.92
CA ALA A 114 -12.42 -13.64 20.84
C ALA A 114 -13.51 -12.96 21.70
N ASP A 115 -14.77 -13.32 21.45
CA ASP A 115 -15.94 -12.74 22.16
C ASP A 115 -15.94 -13.03 23.66
N ASP A 116 -15.30 -14.13 24.10
CA ASP A 116 -15.14 -14.48 25.51
C ASP A 116 -13.98 -13.75 26.19
N GLY A 117 -13.30 -12.85 25.48
CA GLY A 117 -12.13 -12.11 25.98
C GLY A 117 -10.81 -12.87 25.92
N SER A 118 -10.81 -14.10 25.43
CA SER A 118 -9.56 -14.81 25.20
C SER A 118 -8.75 -14.15 24.08
N GLN A 119 -7.41 -14.20 24.21
CA GLN A 119 -6.51 -13.63 23.22
C GLN A 119 -5.53 -14.70 22.73
N ALA A 120 -5.29 -14.69 21.42
CA ALA A 120 -4.34 -15.58 20.78
C ALA A 120 -3.53 -14.83 19.72
N VAL A 121 -2.27 -15.19 19.58
CA VAL A 121 -1.49 -14.85 18.37
C VAL A 121 -1.82 -15.90 17.33
N VAL A 122 -2.24 -15.47 16.13
CA VAL A 122 -2.72 -16.36 15.09
C VAL A 122 -2.02 -16.06 13.76
N ALA A 123 -1.94 -17.07 12.91
CA ALA A 123 -1.64 -16.92 11.49
C ALA A 123 -2.83 -17.38 10.65
N VAL A 124 -3.24 -16.52 9.75
CA VAL A 124 -4.37 -16.76 8.85
C VAL A 124 -3.90 -16.68 7.40
N ASP A 125 -4.14 -17.72 6.62
CA ASP A 125 -3.80 -17.72 5.21
C ASP A 125 -4.46 -16.54 4.49
N GLN A 126 -3.67 -15.75 3.77
CA GLN A 126 -4.17 -14.53 3.12
C GLN A 126 -5.25 -14.81 2.06
N ARG A 127 -5.20 -15.97 1.41
CA ARG A 127 -6.05 -16.29 0.26
C ARG A 127 -7.31 -17.06 0.65
N THR A 128 -7.19 -17.97 1.63
CA THR A 128 -8.27 -18.89 1.99
C THR A 128 -8.98 -18.49 3.29
N GLY A 129 -8.32 -17.72 4.15
CA GLY A 129 -8.82 -17.39 5.48
C GLY A 129 -8.65 -18.53 6.50
N ASP A 130 -7.98 -19.62 6.13
CA ASP A 130 -7.76 -20.74 7.03
C ASP A 130 -6.73 -20.36 8.11
N VAL A 131 -7.06 -20.68 9.36
CA VAL A 131 -6.12 -20.53 10.47
C VAL A 131 -5.04 -21.60 10.34
N ARG A 132 -3.80 -21.22 10.10
CA ARG A 132 -2.65 -22.12 10.00
C ARG A 132 -2.20 -22.60 11.36
N TRP A 133 -2.16 -21.67 12.34
CA TRP A 133 -1.85 -21.94 13.72
C TRP A 133 -2.45 -20.86 14.63
N SER A 134 -2.60 -21.19 15.91
CA SER A 134 -3.10 -20.31 16.95
C SER A 134 -2.40 -20.62 18.27
N THR A 135 -1.82 -19.59 18.89
CA THR A 135 -1.11 -19.70 20.17
C THR A 135 -1.79 -18.82 21.20
N GLN A 136 -2.47 -19.43 22.16
CA GLN A 136 -3.19 -18.72 23.20
C GLN A 136 -2.23 -17.98 24.13
N VAL A 137 -2.53 -16.69 24.39
CA VAL A 137 -1.74 -15.81 25.27
C VAL A 137 -2.50 -15.39 26.51
N PHE A 138 -3.84 -15.20 26.42
CA PHE A 138 -4.71 -15.02 27.57
C PHE A 138 -5.93 -15.92 27.46
N GLY A 139 -6.34 -16.47 28.62
CA GLY A 139 -7.58 -17.26 28.71
C GLY A 139 -8.83 -16.38 28.63
N ALA A 140 -10.00 -17.05 28.57
CA ALA A 140 -11.29 -16.39 28.60
C ALA A 140 -11.47 -15.54 29.87
N ASP A 141 -12.04 -14.35 29.70
CA ASP A 141 -12.35 -13.43 30.79
C ASP A 141 -13.64 -12.68 30.45
N GLY A 142 -14.74 -13.11 31.07
CA GLY A 142 -16.06 -12.55 30.80
C GLY A 142 -16.19 -11.05 31.13
N SER A 143 -15.30 -10.50 31.98
CA SER A 143 -15.26 -9.06 32.26
C SER A 143 -14.68 -8.26 31.09
N ARG A 144 -13.81 -8.87 30.30
CA ARG A 144 -13.24 -8.29 29.08
C ARG A 144 -14.21 -8.37 27.89
N ALA A 145 -14.97 -9.45 27.78
CA ALA A 145 -15.90 -9.70 26.68
C ALA A 145 -16.88 -8.56 26.43
N LEU A 146 -17.26 -7.82 27.47
CA LEU A 146 -18.20 -6.72 27.41
C LEU A 146 -17.63 -5.39 26.85
N TRP A 147 -16.28 -5.23 26.82
CA TRP A 147 -15.64 -3.93 26.64
C TRP A 147 -14.49 -3.94 25.61
N LEU A 148 -14.34 -5.03 24.87
CA LEU A 148 -13.22 -5.19 23.95
C LEU A 148 -13.30 -4.18 22.78
N ASP A 149 -12.37 -3.24 22.81
CA ASP A 149 -11.97 -2.52 21.60
C ASP A 149 -11.16 -3.49 20.73
N ARG A 150 -11.80 -4.06 19.72
CA ARG A 150 -11.19 -5.00 18.76
C ARG A 150 -10.05 -4.36 17.95
N SER A 151 -9.83 -3.05 18.09
CA SER A 151 -8.73 -2.32 17.47
C SER A 151 -7.34 -2.62 18.09
N VAL A 152 -7.26 -3.49 19.08
CA VAL A 152 -6.00 -3.88 19.77
C VAL A 152 -5.04 -4.69 18.88
N ALA A 153 -5.47 -5.07 17.68
CA ALA A 153 -4.68 -5.88 16.74
C ALA A 153 -3.37 -5.24 16.24
N GLY A 154 -3.10 -3.98 16.54
CA GLY A 154 -1.92 -3.25 16.04
C GLY A 154 -0.64 -3.33 16.89
N ARG A 155 -0.54 -4.28 17.83
CA ARG A 155 0.60 -4.33 18.75
C ARG A 155 1.62 -5.42 18.45
N CYS A 156 1.64 -5.93 17.23
CA CYS A 156 2.61 -6.91 16.77
C CYS A 156 3.55 -6.32 15.72
N ALA A 157 4.80 -6.75 15.71
CA ALA A 157 5.78 -6.40 14.68
C ALA A 157 6.74 -7.57 14.43
N LEU A 158 7.24 -7.70 13.22
CA LEU A 158 8.28 -8.68 12.91
C LEU A 158 9.60 -8.26 13.59
N ALA A 159 10.16 -9.18 14.35
CA ALA A 159 11.47 -9.04 14.96
C ALA A 159 12.59 -9.59 14.08
N ALA A 160 12.26 -10.61 13.29
CA ALA A 160 13.12 -11.24 12.28
C ALA A 160 12.23 -11.86 11.19
N ALA A 161 12.83 -12.47 10.19
CA ALA A 161 12.11 -13.06 9.06
C ALA A 161 10.98 -14.01 9.46
N HIS A 162 11.16 -14.75 10.55
CA HIS A 162 10.20 -15.74 11.07
C HIS A 162 9.86 -15.54 12.54
N GLU A 163 10.06 -14.36 13.09
CA GLU A 163 9.78 -14.05 14.48
C GLU A 163 8.85 -12.85 14.58
N LEU A 164 7.72 -13.03 15.25
CA LEU A 164 6.74 -12.00 15.54
C LEU A 164 6.76 -11.67 17.02
N ALA A 165 7.03 -10.42 17.35
CA ALA A 165 6.88 -9.92 18.72
C ALA A 165 5.55 -9.21 18.86
N CYS A 166 4.77 -9.55 19.90
CA CYS A 166 3.50 -8.91 20.21
C CYS A 166 3.52 -8.38 21.65
N LEU A 167 3.11 -7.13 21.81
CA LEU A 167 2.74 -6.60 23.12
C LEU A 167 1.30 -7.00 23.40
N VAL A 168 1.11 -7.92 24.33
CA VAL A 168 -0.20 -8.43 24.72
C VAL A 168 -0.57 -7.90 26.10
N SER A 169 -1.81 -7.53 26.29
CA SER A 169 -2.27 -6.92 27.53
C SER A 169 -3.68 -7.38 27.84
N ASN A 170 -3.96 -7.57 29.10
CA ASN A 170 -5.32 -7.79 29.57
C ASN A 170 -6.03 -6.47 29.90
N ASP A 171 -5.52 -5.34 29.42
CA ASP A 171 -6.20 -4.06 29.56
C ASP A 171 -7.51 -4.05 28.76
N PHE A 172 -8.47 -3.38 29.32
CA PHE A 172 -9.69 -3.02 28.62
C PHE A 172 -9.87 -1.50 28.69
N ARG A 173 -10.33 -0.91 27.61
CA ARG A 173 -10.68 0.50 27.59
C ARG A 173 -12.17 0.63 27.87
N HIS A 174 -12.48 1.23 28.98
CA HIS A 174 -13.86 1.60 29.30
C HIS A 174 -14.19 2.96 28.65
N PHE A 175 -15.01 2.95 27.62
CA PHE A 175 -15.58 4.17 27.07
C PHE A 175 -16.91 4.46 27.77
N ASP A 176 -16.87 5.22 28.83
CA ASP A 176 -18.11 5.80 29.35
C ASP A 176 -18.50 6.98 28.44
N ARG A 177 -19.63 6.85 27.73
CA ARG A 177 -20.15 7.87 26.81
C ARG A 177 -20.46 9.20 27.48
N ALA A 178 -20.44 9.29 28.79
CA ALA A 178 -20.99 10.43 29.50
C ALA A 178 -19.95 11.45 29.98
N SER A 179 -18.68 11.12 30.27
CA SER A 179 -17.85 12.13 30.96
C SER A 179 -16.37 11.84 31.23
N SER A 180 -15.77 10.75 30.82
CA SER A 180 -14.41 10.43 31.29
C SER A 180 -13.50 9.86 30.21
N PRO A 181 -12.20 10.24 30.22
CA PRO A 181 -11.24 9.55 29.40
C PRO A 181 -11.23 8.03 29.76
N PRO A 182 -11.00 7.16 28.79
CA PRO A 182 -11.02 5.72 29.03
C PRO A 182 -9.95 5.37 30.08
N VAL A 183 -10.34 4.73 31.15
CA VAL A 183 -9.41 4.24 32.16
C VAL A 183 -8.85 2.91 31.69
N VAL A 184 -7.57 2.92 31.31
CA VAL A 184 -6.83 1.69 31.01
C VAL A 184 -6.35 1.10 32.33
N ARG A 185 -6.81 -0.09 32.67
CA ARG A 185 -6.36 -0.85 33.84
C ARG A 185 -5.84 -2.22 33.39
N ALA A 186 -4.61 -2.24 32.86
CA ALA A 186 -3.91 -3.49 32.67
C ALA A 186 -3.37 -3.98 33.99
N THR A 187 -3.70 -5.20 34.37
CA THR A 187 -3.07 -5.89 35.52
C THR A 187 -1.95 -6.82 35.04
N ASP A 188 -1.98 -7.21 33.78
CA ASP A 188 -0.98 -8.07 33.15
C ASP A 188 -0.68 -7.57 31.74
N THR A 189 0.58 -7.28 31.45
CA THR A 189 1.08 -6.88 30.14
C THR A 189 2.39 -7.60 29.88
N ARG A 190 2.50 -8.24 28.72
CA ARG A 190 3.64 -9.08 28.37
C ARG A 190 4.10 -8.83 26.94
N VAL A 191 5.38 -9.06 26.66
CA VAL A 191 5.91 -9.23 25.32
C VAL A 191 6.05 -10.72 25.04
N VAL A 192 5.32 -11.19 24.03
CA VAL A 192 5.42 -12.56 23.55
C VAL A 192 6.14 -12.58 22.21
N LEU A 193 7.06 -13.54 22.04
CA LEU A 193 7.77 -13.79 20.79
C LEU A 193 7.34 -15.14 20.26
N VAL A 194 6.89 -15.18 19.01
CA VAL A 194 6.32 -16.38 18.37
C VAL A 194 7.02 -16.63 17.04
N ASP A 195 7.34 -17.90 16.75
CA ASP A 195 7.79 -18.32 15.42
C ASP A 195 6.60 -18.29 14.44
N THR A 196 6.73 -17.54 13.33
CA THR A 196 5.63 -17.34 12.39
C THR A 196 5.29 -18.57 11.54
N ARG A 197 6.16 -19.58 11.53
CA ARG A 197 5.95 -20.79 10.71
C ARG A 197 4.99 -21.79 11.38
N ASP A 198 5.05 -21.90 12.70
CA ASP A 198 4.32 -22.94 13.44
C ASP A 198 3.59 -22.42 14.69
N GLY A 199 3.74 -21.14 15.02
CA GLY A 199 3.11 -20.53 16.20
C GLY A 199 3.79 -20.88 17.52
N ARG A 200 4.95 -21.53 17.50
CA ARG A 200 5.65 -21.89 18.72
C ARG A 200 6.09 -20.66 19.49
N MET A 201 5.72 -20.57 20.76
CA MET A 201 6.17 -19.50 21.65
C MET A 201 7.68 -19.63 21.91
N VAL A 202 8.44 -18.60 21.53
CA VAL A 202 9.90 -18.53 21.69
C VAL A 202 10.23 -17.87 23.03
N ALA A 203 9.50 -16.81 23.38
CA ALA A 203 9.65 -16.10 24.65
C ALA A 203 8.32 -15.53 25.13
N ASP A 204 8.17 -15.41 26.45
CA ASP A 204 7.06 -14.74 27.13
C ASP A 204 7.66 -13.96 28.32
N ARG A 205 7.49 -12.63 28.33
CA ARG A 205 8.16 -11.73 29.25
C ARG A 205 7.24 -10.66 29.79
N ASP A 206 7.30 -10.41 31.07
CA ASP A 206 6.53 -9.33 31.68
C ASP A 206 6.96 -7.97 31.16
N ALA A 207 5.98 -7.13 30.86
CA ALA A 207 6.14 -5.76 30.40
C ALA A 207 5.21 -4.80 31.14
N PRO A 208 5.34 -4.70 32.48
CA PRO A 208 4.34 -4.07 33.33
C PRO A 208 4.14 -2.59 32.98
N GLY A 209 2.89 -2.25 32.64
CA GLY A 209 2.47 -0.89 32.32
C GLY A 209 2.88 -0.39 30.93
N ALA A 210 3.48 -1.23 30.08
CA ALA A 210 3.75 -0.88 28.70
C ALA A 210 2.44 -0.70 27.93
N THR A 211 2.34 0.39 27.17
CA THR A 211 1.17 0.72 26.33
C THR A 211 1.52 0.80 24.86
N SER A 212 2.79 0.84 24.52
CA SER A 212 3.28 0.85 23.14
C SER A 212 4.59 0.06 23.03
N MET A 213 4.85 -0.49 21.87
CA MET A 213 6.04 -1.26 21.57
C MET A 213 6.56 -0.93 20.16
N ALA A 214 7.88 -0.78 20.06
CA ALA A 214 8.62 -0.84 18.82
C ALA A 214 9.59 -2.02 18.87
N VAL A 215 9.88 -2.62 17.73
CA VAL A 215 10.77 -3.78 17.63
C VAL A 215 11.93 -3.45 16.70
N LEU A 216 13.14 -3.62 17.18
CA LEU A 216 14.37 -3.60 16.40
C LEU A 216 15.04 -4.98 16.50
N PRO A 217 16.03 -5.29 15.66
CA PRO A 217 16.72 -6.58 15.74
C PRO A 217 17.24 -6.90 17.14
N GLY A 218 16.66 -7.94 17.77
CA GLY A 218 16.99 -8.40 19.12
C GLY A 218 16.59 -7.45 20.27
N LEU A 219 15.77 -6.42 20.01
CA LEU A 219 15.39 -5.41 21.00
C LEU A 219 13.88 -5.11 20.92
N ALA A 220 13.20 -5.20 22.05
CA ALA A 220 11.87 -4.64 22.26
C ALA A 220 12.01 -3.27 22.96
N VAL A 221 11.42 -2.24 22.38
CA VAL A 221 11.37 -0.90 22.98
C VAL A 221 9.96 -0.64 23.45
N LEU A 222 9.80 -0.42 24.75
CA LEU A 222 8.51 -0.32 25.41
C LEU A 222 8.28 1.11 25.93
N GLY A 223 7.15 1.68 25.56
CA GLY A 223 6.68 2.94 26.12
C GLY A 223 5.69 2.68 27.25
N ALA A 224 5.94 3.23 28.44
CA ALA A 224 5.09 3.08 29.62
C ALA A 224 4.81 4.45 30.25
N PRO A 225 3.53 4.88 30.35
CA PRO A 225 3.17 6.13 30.98
C PRO A 225 3.71 6.23 32.41
N GLY A 226 4.34 7.36 32.75
CA GLY A 226 4.95 7.60 34.06
C GLY A 226 6.26 6.83 34.33
N ARG A 227 6.67 5.92 33.45
CA ARG A 227 7.91 5.15 33.56
C ARG A 227 8.94 5.45 32.49
N GLY A 228 8.52 6.13 31.42
CA GLY A 228 9.37 6.44 30.27
C GLY A 228 9.43 5.33 29.24
N VAL A 229 10.56 5.24 28.57
CA VAL A 229 10.83 4.27 27.50
C VAL A 229 11.98 3.36 27.92
N THR A 230 11.83 2.06 27.75
CA THR A 230 12.87 1.06 28.04
C THR A 230 13.18 0.22 26.82
N GLY A 231 14.45 0.03 26.53
CA GLY A 231 14.91 -0.98 25.58
C GLY A 231 15.25 -2.27 26.34
N GLN A 232 14.65 -3.37 25.93
CA GLN A 232 14.82 -4.67 26.55
C GLN A 232 15.30 -5.69 25.53
N ASP A 233 16.16 -6.58 25.95
CA ASP A 233 16.51 -7.75 25.16
C ASP A 233 15.26 -8.58 24.85
N LEU A 234 15.02 -8.85 23.59
CA LEU A 234 13.78 -9.48 23.14
C LEU A 234 13.61 -10.93 23.66
N LEU A 235 14.71 -11.67 23.83
CA LEU A 235 14.68 -13.05 24.28
C LEU A 235 14.66 -13.17 25.82
N THR A 236 15.44 -12.36 26.51
CA THR A 236 15.62 -12.49 27.94
C THR A 236 14.76 -11.55 28.77
N GLY A 237 14.28 -10.45 28.17
CA GLY A 237 13.58 -9.35 28.86
C GLY A 237 14.51 -8.45 29.67
N ALA A 238 15.82 -8.68 29.63
CA ALA A 238 16.79 -7.86 30.38
C ALA A 238 16.77 -6.41 29.84
N GLU A 239 16.59 -5.45 30.75
CA GLU A 239 16.68 -4.03 30.40
C GLU A 239 18.11 -3.71 29.95
N ARG A 240 18.27 -3.18 28.76
CA ARG A 240 19.55 -2.74 28.20
C ARG A 240 19.76 -1.24 28.41
N TRP A 241 18.69 -0.45 28.34
CA TRP A 241 18.73 1.01 28.52
C TRP A 241 17.36 1.57 28.90
N ARG A 242 17.37 2.80 29.42
CA ARG A 242 16.16 3.55 29.76
C ARG A 242 16.29 5.00 29.30
N TYR A 243 15.21 5.53 28.71
CA TYR A 243 15.07 6.92 28.34
C TYR A 243 13.86 7.53 29.06
N THR A 244 14.07 8.66 29.72
CA THR A 244 12.99 9.43 30.32
C THR A 244 12.76 10.67 29.46
N PRO A 245 11.63 10.75 28.73
CA PRO A 245 11.30 11.94 27.98
C PRO A 245 11.20 13.14 28.90
N PRO A 246 11.67 14.35 28.46
CA PRO A 246 11.44 15.56 29.25
C PRO A 246 9.93 15.74 29.44
N SER A 247 9.51 16.01 30.69
CA SER A 247 8.10 16.28 31.00
C SER A 247 7.64 17.50 30.21
N ALA A 248 6.55 17.37 29.46
CA ALA A 248 5.82 18.53 28.99
C ALA A 248 5.33 19.30 30.22
N GLY A 249 5.50 20.64 30.24
CA GLY A 249 5.14 21.48 31.39
C GLY A 249 3.73 21.21 31.92
N GLU A 250 3.51 21.56 33.17
CA GLU A 250 2.45 21.11 34.09
C GLU A 250 0.97 21.32 33.66
N ASP A 251 0.66 21.66 32.43
CA ASP A 251 -0.74 21.89 31.98
C ASP A 251 -1.36 20.61 31.42
N LEU A 252 -1.54 19.62 32.30
CA LEU A 252 -2.00 18.26 31.97
C LEU A 252 -3.53 18.10 31.94
N SER A 253 -4.34 19.16 32.11
CA SER A 253 -5.81 19.03 32.21
C SER A 253 -6.52 18.64 30.90
N GLN A 254 -5.90 18.83 29.74
CA GLN A 254 -6.36 18.27 28.44
C GLN A 254 -5.56 17.04 27.99
N ALA A 255 -4.53 16.67 28.70
CA ALA A 255 -3.53 15.68 28.29
C ALA A 255 -3.92 14.22 28.60
N ALA A 256 -5.04 13.95 29.21
CA ALA A 256 -5.43 12.58 29.58
C ALA A 256 -5.64 11.64 28.36
N PHE A 257 -6.02 12.18 27.21
CA PHE A 257 -6.11 11.43 25.96
C PHE A 257 -4.78 11.34 25.19
N THR A 258 -3.84 12.24 25.46
CA THR A 258 -2.56 12.38 24.73
C THR A 258 -1.36 11.95 25.55
N SER A 259 -1.54 11.54 26.80
CA SER A 259 -0.46 11.22 27.74
C SER A 259 0.22 9.85 27.54
N ALA A 260 -0.23 9.07 26.56
CA ALA A 260 0.41 7.81 26.23
C ALA A 260 1.71 8.07 25.47
N ILE A 261 2.85 7.69 26.06
CA ILE A 261 4.12 7.61 25.32
C ILE A 261 3.93 6.56 24.22
N GLN A 262 4.06 7.00 22.97
CA GLN A 262 4.05 6.11 21.82
C GLN A 262 5.49 5.89 21.36
N VAL A 263 5.84 4.65 21.08
CA VAL A 263 7.11 4.29 20.46
C VAL A 263 6.84 3.64 19.09
N PHE A 264 7.69 3.91 18.14
CA PHE A 264 7.62 3.30 16.79
C PHE A 264 9.03 3.04 16.27
N ALA A 265 9.18 2.02 15.45
CA ALA A 265 10.44 1.72 14.76
C ALA A 265 10.48 2.47 13.42
N ALA A 266 11.65 3.01 13.08
CA ALA A 266 11.94 3.65 11.80
C ALA A 266 13.34 3.24 11.34
N GLY A 267 13.44 2.09 10.68
CA GLY A 267 14.71 1.46 10.35
C GLY A 267 15.44 0.99 11.61
N ASP A 268 16.61 1.50 11.84
CA ASP A 268 17.46 1.26 13.04
C ASP A 268 17.21 2.28 14.17
N LEU A 269 16.27 3.22 13.97
CA LEU A 269 15.91 4.24 14.94
C LEU A 269 14.59 3.91 15.65
N VAL A 270 14.46 4.45 16.83
CA VAL A 270 13.22 4.45 17.63
C VAL A 270 12.69 5.87 17.73
N GLY A 271 11.48 6.08 17.24
CA GLY A 271 10.74 7.30 17.48
C GLY A 271 9.99 7.20 18.82
N VAL A 272 10.08 8.26 19.61
CA VAL A 272 9.34 8.42 20.87
C VAL A 272 8.51 9.67 20.77
N THR A 273 7.19 9.53 20.79
CA THR A 273 6.28 10.68 20.84
C THR A 273 5.96 11.00 22.30
N ASN A 274 6.07 12.27 22.64
CA ASN A 274 5.75 12.79 23.97
C ASN A 274 4.35 13.41 24.00
N PRO A 275 3.73 13.54 25.18
CA PRO A 275 2.62 14.45 25.37
C PRO A 275 3.02 15.86 24.89
N GLY A 276 2.23 16.45 23.99
CA GLY A 276 2.58 17.71 23.31
C GLY A 276 3.10 17.56 21.89
N TRP A 277 3.03 16.32 21.33
CA TRP A 277 3.31 16.03 19.91
C TRP A 277 4.76 16.31 19.46
N SER A 278 5.73 16.18 20.37
CA SER A 278 7.14 16.18 19.97
C SER A 278 7.64 14.76 19.71
N VAL A 279 8.50 14.60 18.70
CA VAL A 279 9.15 13.34 18.38
C VAL A 279 10.63 13.42 18.74
N ALA A 280 11.09 12.57 19.64
CA ALA A 280 12.51 12.28 19.87
C ALA A 280 12.92 11.04 19.09
N LEU A 281 14.16 10.98 18.62
CA LEU A 281 14.71 9.79 17.97
C LEU A 281 15.87 9.25 18.79
N LEU A 282 15.81 7.97 19.09
CA LEU A 282 16.84 7.22 19.76
C LEU A 282 17.43 6.18 18.80
N ASP A 283 18.67 5.82 19.00
CA ASP A 283 19.25 4.63 18.37
C ASP A 283 18.97 3.35 19.17
N ALA A 284 19.46 2.21 18.68
CA ALA A 284 19.28 0.92 19.33
C ALA A 284 19.98 0.83 20.72
N THR A 285 20.89 1.73 21.05
CA THR A 285 21.56 1.82 22.36
C THR A 285 20.81 2.72 23.36
N GLY A 286 19.75 3.40 22.90
CA GLY A 286 18.99 4.36 23.69
C GLY A 286 19.60 5.76 23.71
N GLU A 287 20.66 6.01 22.93
CA GLU A 287 21.22 7.35 22.80
C GLU A 287 20.31 8.25 21.97
N LEU A 288 20.19 9.49 22.41
CA LEU A 288 19.36 10.49 21.75
C LEU A 288 20.04 11.02 20.48
N VAL A 289 19.63 10.48 19.33
CA VAL A 289 20.12 10.93 18.01
C VAL A 289 19.53 12.29 17.63
N ARG A 290 18.28 12.52 18.01
CA ARG A 290 17.58 13.77 17.74
C ARG A 290 16.76 14.20 18.94
N LYS A 291 16.99 15.44 19.37
CA LYS A 291 16.20 16.06 20.43
C LYS A 291 14.74 16.24 20.01
N PRO A 292 13.79 16.20 20.96
CA PRO A 292 12.39 16.42 20.67
C PRO A 292 12.17 17.70 19.88
N VAL A 293 11.44 17.60 18.78
CA VAL A 293 11.02 18.75 17.97
C VAL A 293 9.61 19.10 18.38
N PRO A 294 9.35 20.30 18.91
CA PRO A 294 8.00 20.76 19.27
C PRO A 294 7.09 20.86 18.05
N ALA A 295 5.80 20.70 18.28
CA ALA A 295 4.73 20.92 17.28
C ALA A 295 4.84 20.05 16.01
N VAL A 296 5.18 18.78 16.16
CA VAL A 296 5.07 17.82 15.08
C VAL A 296 3.60 17.42 14.92
N ALA A 297 3.01 17.73 13.75
CA ALA A 297 1.62 17.37 13.43
C ALA A 297 1.45 15.85 13.18
N GLY A 298 2.55 15.12 13.07
CA GLY A 298 2.56 13.68 12.89
C GLY A 298 3.88 13.16 12.34
N TYR A 299 3.93 11.88 12.09
CA TYR A 299 5.05 11.25 11.41
C TYR A 299 4.54 10.22 10.39
N ARG A 300 5.39 9.89 9.43
CA ARG A 300 5.20 8.79 8.48
C ARG A 300 6.50 8.02 8.40
N TYR A 301 6.41 6.71 8.43
CA TYR A 301 7.53 5.84 8.13
C TYR A 301 7.16 4.95 6.95
N ASP A 302 7.83 5.17 5.85
CA ASP A 302 7.66 4.39 4.64
C ASP A 302 8.61 3.19 4.69
N GLN A 303 8.05 2.00 4.87
CA GLN A 303 8.83 0.76 4.96
C GLN A 303 9.49 0.39 3.61
N ALA A 304 8.87 0.75 2.49
CA ALA A 304 9.40 0.42 1.17
C ALA A 304 10.68 1.18 0.88
N THR A 305 10.75 2.44 1.28
CA THR A 305 11.92 3.31 1.05
C THR A 305 12.81 3.48 2.29
N GLY A 306 12.36 3.03 3.46
CA GLY A 306 13.03 3.28 4.74
C GLY A 306 13.04 4.76 5.14
N THR A 307 12.12 5.56 4.62
CA THR A 307 12.08 7.01 4.83
C THR A 307 11.24 7.37 6.05
N LEU A 308 11.83 8.08 7.01
CA LEU A 308 11.09 8.69 8.12
C LEU A 308 10.85 10.17 7.79
N ALA A 309 9.58 10.54 7.74
CA ALA A 309 9.11 11.92 7.54
C ALA A 309 8.40 12.44 8.79
N LEU A 310 8.81 13.58 9.29
CA LEU A 310 8.14 14.31 10.36
C LEU A 310 7.33 15.45 9.74
N LEU A 311 6.07 15.55 10.16
CA LEU A 311 5.14 16.58 9.68
C LEU A 311 5.03 17.68 10.70
N SER A 312 5.20 18.92 10.29
CA SER A 312 5.01 20.10 11.13
C SER A 312 4.12 21.12 10.42
N THR A 313 3.45 21.96 11.19
CA THR A 313 2.66 23.07 10.65
C THR A 313 3.37 24.37 10.98
N THR A 314 3.56 25.22 9.99
CA THR A 314 4.12 26.56 10.18
C THR A 314 3.08 27.48 10.85
N GLU A 315 3.51 28.65 11.35
CA GLU A 315 2.61 29.69 11.88
C GLU A 315 1.56 30.15 10.86
N SER A 316 1.88 30.08 9.56
CA SER A 316 0.93 30.37 8.47
C SER A 316 -0.03 29.23 8.14
N GLY A 317 -0.01 28.12 8.89
CA GLY A 317 -0.85 26.94 8.66
C GLY A 317 -0.39 26.01 7.53
N GLN A 318 0.76 26.27 6.93
CA GLN A 318 1.30 25.42 5.87
C GLN A 318 1.98 24.17 6.47
N VAL A 319 1.76 23.03 5.86
CA VAL A 319 2.42 21.77 6.25
C VAL A 319 3.83 21.74 5.68
N ARG A 320 4.78 21.31 6.49
CA ARG A 320 6.16 21.01 6.12
C ARG A 320 6.48 19.58 6.47
N THR A 321 7.27 18.98 5.63
CA THR A 321 7.81 17.63 5.81
C THR A 321 9.31 17.74 6.07
N THR A 322 9.77 17.21 7.19
CA THR A 322 11.21 17.04 7.46
C THR A 322 11.56 15.57 7.27
N ILE A 323 12.37 15.26 6.26
CA ILE A 323 12.92 13.93 6.07
C ILE A 323 14.11 13.75 7.00
N VAL A 324 14.00 12.78 7.90
CA VAL A 324 15.07 12.45 8.85
C VAL A 324 16.16 11.66 8.15
N ARG A 325 17.41 12.09 8.34
CA ARG A 325 18.58 11.45 7.75
C ARG A 325 19.75 11.42 8.70
N THR A 326 20.65 10.48 8.49
CA THR A 326 21.98 10.50 9.12
C THR A 326 22.75 11.72 8.64
N GLY A 327 23.09 12.61 9.56
CA GLY A 327 23.88 13.83 9.31
C GLY A 327 23.02 15.08 9.20
N ARG A 328 22.26 15.28 8.14
CA ARG A 328 21.45 16.48 7.93
C ARG A 328 20.05 16.16 7.43
N ASP A 329 19.08 16.65 8.14
CA ASP A 329 17.67 16.58 7.74
C ASP A 329 17.38 17.41 6.49
N VAL A 330 16.34 17.05 5.78
CA VAL A 330 15.89 17.75 4.58
C VAL A 330 14.47 18.26 4.82
N ASP A 331 14.31 19.59 4.83
CA ASP A 331 13.02 20.23 4.97
C ASP A 331 12.38 20.49 3.59
N LEU A 332 11.18 20.00 3.41
CA LEU A 332 10.42 20.04 2.17
C LEU A 332 9.06 20.74 2.41
N PRO A 333 8.57 21.56 1.48
CA PRO A 333 7.22 22.09 1.55
C PRO A 333 6.19 21.04 1.18
N GLY A 334 5.01 21.10 1.81
CA GLY A 334 3.89 20.19 1.58
C GLY A 334 3.91 18.98 2.49
N THR A 335 2.84 18.20 2.40
CA THR A 335 2.64 16.95 3.16
C THR A 335 3.35 15.80 2.45
N TYR A 336 4.08 14.99 3.20
CA TYR A 336 4.68 13.75 2.70
C TYR A 336 3.60 12.86 2.08
N LEU A 337 3.85 12.40 0.88
CA LEU A 337 2.98 11.46 0.18
C LEU A 337 3.59 10.05 0.28
N ASP A 338 2.88 9.18 0.97
CA ASP A 338 3.28 7.77 1.12
C ASP A 338 3.36 7.10 -0.26
N VAL A 339 4.32 6.20 -0.42
CA VAL A 339 4.45 5.34 -1.61
C VAL A 339 4.12 3.92 -1.19
N SER A 340 2.96 3.41 -1.61
CA SER A 340 2.49 2.08 -1.20
C SER A 340 3.15 0.93 -1.97
N VAL A 341 3.67 1.20 -3.17
CA VAL A 341 4.45 0.26 -3.99
C VAL A 341 5.61 1.02 -4.60
N ASP A 342 6.82 0.53 -4.42
CA ASP A 342 8.04 1.06 -5.06
C ASP A 342 8.89 -0.10 -5.59
N ASP A 343 9.08 -0.15 -6.90
CA ASP A 343 9.94 -1.13 -7.57
C ASP A 343 11.41 -0.69 -7.68
N GLY A 344 11.76 0.46 -7.10
CA GLY A 344 13.09 1.05 -7.15
C GLY A 344 13.48 1.65 -8.50
N SER A 345 12.53 1.75 -9.45
CA SER A 345 12.80 2.27 -10.81
C SER A 345 13.07 3.78 -10.84
N VAL A 346 12.68 4.51 -9.79
CA VAL A 346 12.97 5.94 -9.58
C VAL A 346 13.71 6.13 -8.25
N PRO A 347 15.01 5.88 -8.21
CA PRO A 347 15.76 5.90 -6.95
C PRO A 347 15.79 7.29 -6.31
N ASP A 348 15.91 7.32 -4.98
CA ASP A 348 16.02 8.53 -4.17
C ASP A 348 14.83 9.51 -4.34
N LEU A 349 13.64 9.00 -4.67
CA LEU A 349 12.44 9.81 -4.85
C LEU A 349 11.72 10.01 -3.52
N VAL A 350 11.37 11.25 -3.23
CA VAL A 350 10.39 11.63 -2.21
C VAL A 350 9.31 12.50 -2.84
N LEU A 351 8.07 12.24 -2.49
CA LEU A 351 6.92 12.99 -2.97
C LEU A 351 6.30 13.81 -1.84
N THR A 352 5.91 15.05 -2.16
CA THR A 352 5.05 15.86 -1.28
C THR A 352 3.89 16.42 -2.08
N SER A 353 2.74 16.55 -1.43
CA SER A 353 1.54 17.13 -2.02
C SER A 353 0.93 18.18 -1.09
N ASP A 354 0.51 19.29 -1.68
CA ASP A 354 -0.36 20.28 -1.08
C ASP A 354 -1.40 20.71 -2.15
N VAL A 355 -1.22 21.87 -2.74
CA VAL A 355 -1.96 22.32 -3.93
C VAL A 355 -1.39 21.71 -5.21
N VAL A 356 -0.12 21.35 -5.19
CA VAL A 356 0.62 20.76 -6.29
C VAL A 356 1.40 19.54 -5.81
N LEU A 357 1.65 18.60 -6.72
CA LEU A 357 2.52 17.44 -6.46
C LEU A 357 3.96 17.80 -6.80
N ARG A 358 4.88 17.53 -5.87
CA ARG A 358 6.32 17.77 -6.04
C ARG A 358 7.11 16.51 -5.80
N ALA A 359 8.12 16.33 -6.62
CA ALA A 359 9.12 15.28 -6.43
C ALA A 359 10.47 15.90 -6.05
N TRP A 360 11.13 15.24 -5.13
CA TRP A 360 12.38 15.67 -4.55
C TRP A 360 13.42 14.57 -4.66
N ASP A 361 14.65 14.96 -4.84
CA ASP A 361 15.79 14.07 -4.61
C ASP A 361 16.09 14.06 -3.11
N VAL A 362 15.87 12.91 -2.46
CA VAL A 362 16.00 12.81 -1.00
C VAL A 362 17.44 13.02 -0.52
N ARG A 363 18.45 12.78 -1.37
CA ARG A 363 19.87 12.94 -0.99
C ARG A 363 20.30 14.41 -0.97
N THR A 364 19.74 15.20 -1.87
CA THR A 364 20.16 16.60 -2.07
C THR A 364 19.13 17.60 -1.56
N GLY A 365 17.88 17.18 -1.34
CA GLY A 365 16.75 18.06 -1.02
C GLY A 365 16.34 18.97 -2.19
N ARG A 366 16.83 18.70 -3.40
CA ARG A 366 16.48 19.51 -4.58
C ARG A 366 15.22 18.99 -5.23
N ALA A 367 14.36 19.91 -5.66
CA ALA A 367 13.22 19.56 -6.48
C ALA A 367 13.69 18.93 -7.80
N ARG A 368 13.09 17.78 -8.15
CA ARG A 368 13.25 17.15 -9.46
C ARG A 368 12.27 17.72 -10.46
N TRP A 369 11.02 17.81 -10.02
CA TRP A 369 9.91 18.36 -10.82
C TRP A 369 8.74 18.79 -9.94
N THR A 370 7.85 19.55 -10.54
CA THR A 370 6.55 19.95 -9.97
C THR A 370 5.47 19.69 -11.03
N SER A 371 4.32 19.20 -10.60
CA SER A 371 3.14 19.00 -11.43
C SER A 371 1.96 19.72 -10.79
N ASP A 372 1.08 20.28 -11.60
CA ASP A 372 -0.15 20.98 -11.14
C ASP A 372 -1.22 20.01 -10.60
N GLU A 373 -0.91 18.71 -10.58
CA GLU A 373 -1.79 17.70 -9.99
C GLU A 373 -1.75 17.77 -8.45
N THR A 374 -2.90 17.47 -7.84
CA THR A 374 -3.00 17.29 -6.38
C THR A 374 -3.30 15.83 -6.09
N ALA A 375 -2.40 15.16 -5.37
CA ALA A 375 -2.61 13.77 -4.99
C ALA A 375 -3.57 13.67 -3.80
N SER A 376 -4.50 12.71 -3.86
CA SER A 376 -5.53 12.45 -2.83
C SER A 376 -5.29 11.18 -2.00
N GLY A 377 -4.21 10.45 -2.24
CA GLY A 377 -3.87 9.19 -1.54
C GLY A 377 -2.45 8.74 -1.85
N PRO A 378 -2.01 7.60 -1.32
CA PRO A 378 -0.67 7.07 -1.58
C PRO A 378 -0.36 6.92 -3.06
N ALA A 379 0.89 7.17 -3.43
CA ALA A 379 1.39 6.97 -4.78
C ALA A 379 1.86 5.52 -5.01
N LEU A 380 1.97 5.14 -6.28
CA LEU A 380 2.69 3.94 -6.71
C LEU A 380 3.87 4.37 -7.59
N VAL A 381 5.03 3.77 -7.40
CA VAL A 381 6.21 3.94 -8.26
C VAL A 381 6.50 2.61 -8.93
N LEU A 382 6.32 2.56 -10.25
CA LEU A 382 6.44 1.30 -11.00
C LEU A 382 6.87 1.56 -12.44
N GLY A 383 7.92 0.89 -12.90
CA GLY A 383 8.40 0.97 -14.28
C GLY A 383 8.85 2.38 -14.70
N GLY A 384 9.46 3.14 -13.78
CA GLY A 384 9.91 4.51 -14.01
C GLY A 384 8.82 5.57 -13.98
N ARG A 385 7.61 5.23 -13.55
CA ARG A 385 6.46 6.12 -13.47
C ARG A 385 5.95 6.29 -12.05
N VAL A 386 5.33 7.43 -11.79
CA VAL A 386 4.59 7.73 -10.57
C VAL A 386 3.11 7.78 -10.91
N TYR A 387 2.32 6.97 -10.23
CA TYR A 387 0.87 6.93 -10.38
C TYR A 387 0.24 7.53 -9.13
N VAL A 388 -0.67 8.46 -9.30
CA VAL A 388 -1.38 9.13 -8.21
C VAL A 388 -2.88 9.17 -8.49
N SER A 389 -3.66 9.03 -7.42
CA SER A 389 -5.08 9.37 -7.44
C SER A 389 -5.22 10.87 -7.26
N THR A 390 -6.10 11.49 -8.04
CA THR A 390 -6.43 12.92 -7.94
C THR A 390 -7.93 13.07 -7.68
N MET A 391 -8.43 14.26 -7.51
CA MET A 391 -9.88 14.48 -7.33
C MET A 391 -10.72 14.07 -8.55
N THR A 392 -10.14 13.98 -9.74
CA THR A 392 -10.85 13.75 -10.99
C THR A 392 -10.54 12.42 -11.67
N GLY A 393 -9.56 11.68 -11.15
CA GLY A 393 -9.15 10.41 -11.75
C GLY A 393 -7.76 9.97 -11.33
N THR A 394 -7.14 9.17 -12.15
CA THR A 394 -5.77 8.68 -11.94
C THR A 394 -4.84 9.29 -12.97
N VAL A 395 -3.66 9.68 -12.54
CA VAL A 395 -2.63 10.28 -13.39
C VAL A 395 -1.35 9.45 -13.28
N ALA A 396 -0.75 9.15 -14.43
CA ALA A 396 0.61 8.63 -14.51
C ALA A 396 1.56 9.73 -14.97
N LEU A 397 2.63 9.92 -14.20
CA LEU A 397 3.70 10.86 -14.53
C LEU A 397 4.99 10.07 -14.80
N ASP A 398 5.82 10.61 -15.68
CA ASP A 398 7.20 10.16 -15.80
C ASP A 398 7.94 10.49 -14.49
N GLY A 399 8.49 9.48 -13.84
CA GLY A 399 9.08 9.64 -12.50
C GLY A 399 10.33 10.51 -12.44
N ARG A 400 10.96 10.78 -13.57
CA ARG A 400 12.17 11.61 -13.66
C ARG A 400 11.87 13.06 -13.99
N THR A 401 10.86 13.30 -14.81
CA THR A 401 10.57 14.63 -15.38
C THR A 401 9.26 15.24 -14.87
N GLY A 402 8.36 14.42 -14.29
CA GLY A 402 7.02 14.85 -13.89
C GLY A 402 6.07 15.09 -15.06
N ALA A 403 6.49 14.80 -16.30
CA ALA A 403 5.63 14.94 -17.45
C ALA A 403 4.49 13.93 -17.38
N ILE A 404 3.27 14.40 -17.68
CA ILE A 404 2.11 13.53 -17.68
C ILE A 404 2.20 12.58 -18.88
N VAL A 405 2.17 11.28 -18.57
CA VAL A 405 2.17 10.21 -19.57
C VAL A 405 0.75 9.92 -20.02
N TRP A 406 -0.18 9.82 -19.07
CA TRP A 406 -1.59 9.64 -19.33
C TRP A 406 -2.46 10.09 -18.16
N ARG A 407 -3.72 10.33 -18.42
CA ARG A 407 -4.78 10.56 -17.44
C ARG A 407 -5.96 9.65 -17.73
N SER A 408 -6.57 9.13 -16.66
CA SER A 408 -7.91 8.56 -16.70
C SER A 408 -8.87 9.48 -15.93
N THR A 409 -10.12 9.43 -16.27
CA THR A 409 -11.18 10.11 -15.52
C THR A 409 -12.12 9.08 -14.94
N VAL A 410 -12.60 9.32 -13.71
CA VAL A 410 -13.63 8.49 -13.11
C VAL A 410 -14.99 8.70 -13.81
N SER A 411 -15.88 7.75 -13.62
CA SER A 411 -17.27 7.88 -14.10
C SER A 411 -17.95 9.11 -13.49
N PRO A 412 -18.86 9.78 -14.20
CA PRO A 412 -19.63 10.89 -13.63
C PRO A 412 -20.32 10.49 -12.33
N GLY A 413 -20.20 11.29 -11.30
CA GLY A 413 -20.76 10.99 -9.96
C GLY A 413 -19.90 10.06 -9.08
N HIS A 414 -18.71 9.71 -9.53
CA HIS A 414 -17.75 8.93 -8.77
C HIS A 414 -16.52 9.74 -8.36
N ALA A 415 -15.83 9.29 -7.33
CA ALA A 415 -14.52 9.77 -6.92
C ALA A 415 -13.52 8.59 -6.94
N PRO A 416 -12.27 8.82 -7.33
CA PRO A 416 -11.28 7.75 -7.34
C PRO A 416 -10.87 7.42 -5.91
N GLY A 417 -10.79 6.13 -5.62
CA GLY A 417 -10.28 5.61 -4.35
C GLY A 417 -8.77 5.44 -4.36
N SER A 418 -8.29 4.66 -3.40
CA SER A 418 -6.87 4.31 -3.29
C SER A 418 -6.41 3.46 -4.48
N LEU A 419 -5.17 3.68 -4.87
CA LEU A 419 -4.53 2.90 -5.92
C LEU A 419 -3.97 1.59 -5.36
N ALA A 420 -4.11 0.53 -6.14
CA ALA A 420 -3.40 -0.73 -5.97
C ALA A 420 -2.85 -1.18 -7.33
N THR A 421 -2.01 -2.20 -7.34
CA THR A 421 -1.50 -2.79 -8.59
C THR A 421 -1.27 -4.28 -8.44
N ASP A 422 -1.56 -5.01 -9.50
CA ASP A 422 -1.19 -6.41 -9.66
C ASP A 422 0.10 -6.58 -10.47
N GLY A 423 0.82 -5.48 -10.73
CA GLY A 423 2.03 -5.43 -11.56
C GLY A 423 1.76 -5.37 -13.06
N ARG A 424 0.51 -5.51 -13.51
CA ARG A 424 0.09 -5.42 -14.92
C ARG A 424 -0.83 -4.26 -15.17
N THR A 425 -1.64 -3.92 -14.17
CA THR A 425 -2.63 -2.86 -14.22
C THR A 425 -2.59 -2.01 -12.96
N ILE A 426 -3.10 -0.79 -13.06
CA ILE A 426 -3.45 0.03 -11.90
C ILE A 426 -4.91 -0.27 -11.57
N LEU A 427 -5.16 -0.72 -10.35
CA LEU A 427 -6.49 -1.02 -9.83
C LEU A 427 -7.00 0.18 -9.04
N VAL A 428 -8.18 0.66 -9.37
CA VAL A 428 -8.82 1.81 -8.72
C VAL A 428 -10.24 1.44 -8.34
N ALA A 429 -10.59 1.61 -7.08
CA ALA A 429 -11.97 1.48 -6.64
C ALA A 429 -12.67 2.83 -6.83
N ASP A 430 -13.45 2.97 -7.90
CA ASP A 430 -14.27 4.15 -8.14
C ASP A 430 -15.48 4.14 -7.18
N GLN A 431 -15.60 5.20 -6.37
CA GLN A 431 -16.61 5.31 -5.31
C GLN A 431 -17.70 6.29 -5.71
N PRO A 432 -18.99 5.95 -5.58
CA PRO A 432 -20.06 6.89 -5.84
C PRO A 432 -20.05 8.03 -4.80
N VAL A 433 -20.11 9.27 -5.28
CA VAL A 433 -20.15 10.48 -4.43
C VAL A 433 -21.51 10.63 -3.74
N ALA A 434 -22.58 10.19 -4.37
CA ALA A 434 -23.95 10.23 -3.85
C ALA A 434 -24.50 8.80 -3.72
N GLY A 435 -24.31 8.19 -2.60
CA GLY A 435 -24.82 6.95 -1.97
C GLY A 435 -25.74 5.93 -2.67
N SER A 436 -26.09 6.07 -3.94
CA SER A 436 -27.07 5.23 -4.65
C SER A 436 -26.48 4.26 -5.68
N GLU A 437 -25.25 4.45 -6.09
CA GLU A 437 -24.60 3.59 -7.09
C GLU A 437 -23.60 2.65 -6.41
N ARG A 438 -23.32 1.51 -7.07
CA ARG A 438 -22.32 0.55 -6.59
C ARG A 438 -20.92 1.07 -6.90
N SER A 439 -20.00 0.85 -5.99
CA SER A 439 -18.58 1.04 -6.27
C SER A 439 -18.12 0.04 -7.33
N GLU A 440 -17.17 0.44 -8.14
CA GLU A 440 -16.61 -0.37 -9.22
C GLU A 440 -15.09 -0.47 -9.06
N LEU A 441 -14.51 -1.59 -9.44
CA LEU A 441 -13.08 -1.74 -9.58
C LEU A 441 -12.71 -1.63 -11.05
N VAL A 442 -11.90 -0.63 -11.36
CA VAL A 442 -11.41 -0.39 -12.72
C VAL A 442 -9.92 -0.71 -12.78
N ALA A 443 -9.53 -1.49 -13.77
CA ALA A 443 -8.14 -1.79 -14.07
C ALA A 443 -7.66 -0.99 -15.28
N TYR A 444 -6.67 -0.14 -15.08
CA TYR A 444 -6.07 0.68 -16.14
C TYR A 444 -4.73 0.09 -16.57
N GLY A 445 -4.47 0.10 -17.88
CA GLY A 445 -3.18 -0.29 -18.43
C GLY A 445 -2.05 0.62 -17.93
N LEU A 446 -0.95 0.03 -17.45
CA LEU A 446 0.21 0.78 -16.96
C LEU A 446 0.77 1.76 -18.00
N GLY A 447 0.71 1.38 -19.29
CA GLY A 447 1.32 2.12 -20.39
C GLY A 447 0.55 3.33 -20.86
N ASP A 448 -0.76 3.22 -20.96
CA ASP A 448 -1.61 4.17 -21.67
C ASP A 448 -2.85 4.64 -20.89
N GLY A 449 -3.08 4.09 -19.69
CA GLY A 449 -4.21 4.45 -18.85
C GLY A 449 -5.57 4.04 -19.39
N ARG A 450 -5.62 3.19 -20.43
CA ARG A 450 -6.88 2.70 -20.97
C ARG A 450 -7.48 1.66 -20.04
N PRO A 451 -8.82 1.66 -19.85
CA PRO A 451 -9.46 0.59 -19.11
C PRO A 451 -9.22 -0.75 -19.81
N VAL A 452 -8.62 -1.70 -19.06
CA VAL A 452 -8.43 -3.07 -19.52
C VAL A 452 -9.67 -3.90 -19.21
N TRP A 453 -10.22 -3.67 -18.01
CA TRP A 453 -11.50 -4.23 -17.56
C TRP A 453 -12.09 -3.36 -16.45
N GLN A 454 -13.38 -3.53 -16.21
CA GLN A 454 -14.15 -2.88 -15.17
C GLN A 454 -15.14 -3.89 -14.61
N ALA A 455 -15.32 -3.91 -13.30
CA ALA A 455 -16.21 -4.84 -12.60
C ALA A 455 -16.88 -4.17 -11.41
N PRO A 456 -18.17 -4.44 -11.16
CA PRO A 456 -18.80 -3.98 -9.94
C PRO A 456 -18.15 -4.64 -8.72
N LEU A 457 -17.92 -3.84 -7.67
CA LEU A 457 -17.53 -4.39 -6.37
C LEU A 457 -18.72 -5.08 -5.72
N PRO A 458 -18.49 -6.17 -4.95
CA PRO A 458 -19.55 -6.82 -4.18
C PRO A 458 -20.26 -5.84 -3.24
N ASP A 459 -21.54 -6.12 -2.97
CA ASP A 459 -22.39 -5.24 -2.17
C ASP A 459 -21.79 -4.91 -0.79
N GLY A 460 -21.90 -3.67 -0.37
CA GLY A 460 -21.42 -3.16 0.92
C GLY A 460 -19.94 -2.74 0.91
N ILE A 461 -19.19 -3.02 -0.15
CA ILE A 461 -17.79 -2.56 -0.28
C ILE A 461 -17.79 -1.14 -0.81
N ARG A 462 -17.14 -0.23 -0.07
CA ARG A 462 -17.07 1.20 -0.40
C ARG A 462 -15.72 1.61 -0.97
N SER A 463 -14.66 0.95 -0.55
CA SER A 463 -13.29 1.25 -0.98
C SER A 463 -12.44 -0.02 -0.94
N SER A 464 -11.24 0.05 -1.48
CA SER A 464 -10.29 -1.06 -1.42
C SER A 464 -8.91 -0.57 -0.99
N THR A 465 -8.13 -1.47 -0.42
CA THR A 465 -6.72 -1.22 -0.08
C THR A 465 -5.92 -2.50 -0.27
N ALA A 466 -4.65 -2.36 -0.64
CA ALA A 466 -3.75 -3.51 -0.74
C ALA A 466 -3.08 -3.79 0.60
N VAL A 467 -3.07 -5.06 1.02
CA VAL A 467 -2.31 -5.52 2.20
C VAL A 467 -1.59 -6.81 1.84
N GLY A 468 -0.28 -6.79 1.91
CA GLY A 468 0.52 -7.91 1.43
C GLY A 468 0.25 -8.18 -0.05
N ARG A 469 -0.27 -9.38 -0.37
CA ARG A 469 -0.57 -9.80 -1.74
C ARG A 469 -2.05 -9.88 -2.08
N VAL A 470 -2.91 -9.33 -1.23
CA VAL A 470 -4.36 -9.36 -1.44
C VAL A 470 -4.94 -7.95 -1.50
N LEU A 471 -6.01 -7.82 -2.24
CA LEU A 471 -6.83 -6.62 -2.23
C LEU A 471 -7.93 -6.80 -1.19
N LEU A 472 -8.01 -5.88 -0.25
CA LEU A 472 -9.09 -5.83 0.74
C LEU A 472 -10.19 -4.90 0.24
N GLY A 473 -11.43 -5.34 0.34
CA GLY A 473 -12.60 -4.50 0.23
C GLY A 473 -13.01 -4.01 1.62
N LEU A 474 -13.15 -2.70 1.79
CA LEU A 474 -13.56 -2.09 3.06
C LEU A 474 -15.08 -1.94 3.11
N THR A 475 -15.69 -2.46 4.17
CA THR A 475 -17.13 -2.39 4.44
C THR A 475 -17.39 -1.52 5.69
N ALA A 476 -18.66 -1.26 6.01
CA ALA A 476 -18.99 -0.55 7.24
C ALA A 476 -18.56 -1.32 8.51
N ASP A 477 -18.54 -2.65 8.45
CA ASP A 477 -18.29 -3.53 9.58
C ASP A 477 -16.87 -4.12 9.63
N GLY A 478 -16.00 -3.75 8.67
CA GLY A 478 -14.64 -4.27 8.62
C GLY A 478 -14.08 -4.41 7.21
N ALA A 479 -13.33 -5.48 6.95
CA ALA A 479 -12.74 -5.77 5.65
C ALA A 479 -13.11 -7.17 5.15
N VAL A 480 -13.07 -7.35 3.84
CA VAL A 480 -13.18 -8.64 3.16
C VAL A 480 -12.04 -8.80 2.18
N VAL A 481 -11.63 -10.02 1.90
CA VAL A 481 -10.60 -10.29 0.89
C VAL A 481 -11.26 -10.48 -0.46
N LEU A 482 -10.72 -9.78 -1.47
CA LEU A 482 -11.17 -9.82 -2.86
C LEU A 482 -10.25 -10.68 -3.72
N GLY A 483 -10.84 -11.32 -4.76
CA GLY A 483 -10.11 -12.10 -5.75
C GLY A 483 -10.94 -12.41 -6.98
#